data_b744bc48c6df4d5651ca4b1fed8bdc75
#
_entry.id   b744bc48c6df4d5651ca4b1fed8bdc75
#
_cell.length_a   1.000
_cell.length_b   1.000
_cell.length_c   1.000
_cell.angle_alpha   90.00
_cell.angle_beta   90.00
_cell.angle_gamma   90.00
#
_symmetry.space_group_name_H-M   'P 1'
#
loop_
_entity.id
_entity.type
_entity.pdbx_description
1 polymer ?
#
loop_
_entity_poly.entity_id
_entity_poly.type
_entity_poly.pdbx_seq_one_letter_code
_entity_poly.pdbx_strand_id
1 'polypeptide(L)'
;MQPNYRIYATLLDSYFNYLNSDVIYERYYGWSENPPYTEEEFRQKQFQELIDRINRRPFDSEAADKGTAFNEVIDCMVENRKSETVQVEKVYKAIREGACDETGKPLYYDEVQTNEVIGLRVTYNNRVFTFPISLCREFAGYFKGALTQQRVEAILSTAYGNVLVYGVIDELMPASIHD
;
A
#
# COMPACT_ATOMS: atom_id res chain seq x y z
N MET A 1 -25.59 9.40 -20.03
CA MET A 1 -24.80 10.61 -20.39
C MET A 1 -23.35 10.20 -20.49
N GLN A 2 -22.65 10.62 -21.55
CA GLN A 2 -21.20 10.37 -21.58
C GLN A 2 -20.45 11.44 -20.77
N PRO A 3 -19.45 11.06 -19.97
CA PRO A 3 -18.67 12.03 -19.21
C PRO A 3 -17.70 12.79 -20.12
N ASN A 4 -17.59 14.11 -19.91
CA ASN A 4 -16.60 14.95 -20.59
C ASN A 4 -15.22 14.81 -19.94
N TYR A 5 -15.19 14.59 -18.63
CA TYR A 5 -13.98 14.51 -17.80
C TYR A 5 -14.05 13.28 -16.90
N ARG A 6 -12.88 12.78 -16.50
CA ARG A 6 -12.73 11.66 -15.55
C ARG A 6 -11.77 12.06 -14.45
N ILE A 7 -12.20 11.93 -13.20
CA ILE A 7 -11.44 12.28 -12.01
C ILE A 7 -11.48 11.10 -11.05
N TYR A 8 -10.32 10.69 -10.55
CA TYR A 8 -10.23 9.66 -9.52
C TYR A 8 -9.96 10.28 -8.14
N ALA A 9 -10.30 9.55 -7.07
CA ALA A 9 -10.29 10.06 -5.69
C ALA A 9 -8.96 10.68 -5.29
N THR A 10 -7.85 10.00 -5.52
CA THR A 10 -6.50 10.50 -5.17
C THR A 10 -6.12 11.79 -5.93
N LEU A 11 -6.67 12.04 -7.13
CA LEU A 11 -6.46 13.31 -7.83
C LEU A 11 -7.18 14.45 -7.13
N LEU A 12 -8.41 14.20 -6.63
CA LEU A 12 -9.15 15.18 -5.83
C LEU A 12 -8.40 15.50 -4.54
N ASP A 13 -7.89 14.49 -3.85
CA ASP A 13 -7.08 14.66 -2.65
C ASP A 13 -5.83 15.53 -2.92
N SER A 14 -5.09 15.24 -3.99
CA SER A 14 -3.96 16.08 -4.39
C SER A 14 -4.33 17.52 -4.71
N TYR A 15 -5.50 17.73 -5.30
CA TYR A 15 -6.02 19.08 -5.55
C TYR A 15 -6.36 19.81 -4.24
N PHE A 16 -7.01 19.13 -3.29
CA PHE A 16 -7.30 19.71 -1.98
C PHE A 16 -6.02 19.99 -1.18
N ASN A 17 -5.03 19.12 -1.24
CA ASN A 17 -3.73 19.33 -0.59
C ASN A 17 -3.01 20.56 -1.16
N TYR A 18 -3.06 20.77 -2.48
CA TYR A 18 -2.53 22.00 -3.09
C TYR A 18 -3.30 23.25 -2.64
N LEU A 19 -4.64 23.21 -2.62
CA LEU A 19 -5.45 24.36 -2.21
C LEU A 19 -5.23 24.77 -0.74
N ASN A 20 -4.98 23.78 0.13
CA ASN A 20 -4.79 23.97 1.56
C ASN A 20 -3.32 23.83 1.97
N SER A 21 -2.40 24.08 1.05
CA SER A 21 -0.97 23.87 1.29
C SER A 21 -0.41 24.70 2.43
N ASP A 22 -0.92 25.92 2.65
CA ASP A 22 -0.62 26.81 3.76
C ASP A 22 -1.02 26.21 5.10
N VAL A 23 -2.25 25.74 5.23
CA VAL A 23 -2.78 25.08 6.44
C VAL A 23 -2.03 23.79 6.76
N ILE A 24 -1.71 23.02 5.71
CA ILE A 24 -0.97 21.76 5.85
C ILE A 24 0.46 22.07 6.29
N TYR A 25 1.10 23.07 5.67
CA TYR A 25 2.45 23.48 6.02
C TYR A 25 2.52 23.91 7.49
N GLU A 26 1.64 24.81 7.92
CA GLU A 26 1.57 25.28 9.31
C GLU A 26 1.39 24.12 10.29
N ARG A 27 0.53 23.16 9.98
CA ARG A 27 0.26 21.99 10.83
C ARG A 27 1.47 21.09 11.01
N TYR A 28 2.27 20.86 9.96
CA TYR A 28 3.38 19.89 9.98
C TYR A 28 4.74 20.53 10.24
N TYR A 29 4.91 21.79 9.86
CA TYR A 29 6.22 22.48 9.87
C TYR A 29 6.23 23.80 10.61
N GLY A 30 5.07 24.41 10.90
CA GLY A 30 4.98 25.72 11.56
C GLY A 30 5.59 25.78 12.97
N TRP A 31 5.76 24.62 13.61
CA TRP A 31 6.42 24.50 14.92
C TRP A 31 7.94 24.28 14.84
N SER A 32 8.51 24.07 13.63
CA SER A 32 9.91 23.75 13.42
C SER A 32 10.73 25.01 13.20
N GLU A 33 11.84 25.16 13.93
CA GLU A 33 12.81 26.26 13.71
C GLU A 33 13.57 26.09 12.38
N ASN A 34 13.72 24.86 11.90
CA ASN A 34 14.40 24.53 10.64
C ASN A 34 13.56 23.56 9.81
N PRO A 35 12.47 24.04 9.20
CA PRO A 35 11.65 23.18 8.36
C PRO A 35 12.41 22.76 7.09
N PRO A 36 12.13 21.55 6.55
CA PRO A 36 12.81 21.04 5.35
C PRO A 36 12.47 21.83 4.07
N TYR A 37 11.41 22.64 4.11
CA TYR A 37 10.92 23.50 3.03
C TYR A 37 10.46 24.81 3.61
N THR A 38 10.55 25.88 2.84
CA THR A 38 9.75 27.09 3.07
C THR A 38 8.30 26.83 2.67
N GLU A 39 7.38 27.68 3.13
CA GLU A 39 5.95 27.55 2.76
C GLU A 39 5.74 27.60 1.25
N GLU A 40 6.45 28.49 0.55
CA GLU A 40 6.38 28.62 -0.90
C GLU A 40 6.93 27.39 -1.63
N GLU A 41 8.07 26.84 -1.19
CA GLU A 41 8.63 25.61 -1.74
C GLU A 41 7.68 24.41 -1.52
N PHE A 42 7.04 24.33 -0.35
CA PHE A 42 6.06 23.30 -0.06
C PHE A 42 4.85 23.41 -0.99
N ARG A 43 4.32 24.63 -1.19
CA ARG A 43 3.21 24.88 -2.12
C ARG A 43 3.56 24.52 -3.56
N GLN A 44 4.75 24.89 -4.01
CA GLN A 44 5.24 24.52 -5.36
C GLN A 44 5.38 23.01 -5.50
N LYS A 45 5.83 22.30 -4.47
CA LYS A 45 5.90 20.85 -4.45
C LYS A 45 4.50 20.24 -4.58
N GLN A 46 3.51 20.70 -3.79
CA GLN A 46 2.13 20.22 -3.88
C GLN A 46 1.53 20.48 -5.28
N PHE A 47 1.81 21.63 -5.87
CA PHE A 47 1.41 21.94 -7.24
C PHE A 47 2.05 20.99 -8.26
N GLN A 48 3.34 20.71 -8.14
CA GLN A 48 4.03 19.79 -9.05
C GLN A 48 3.49 18.37 -8.93
N GLU A 49 3.23 17.90 -7.72
CA GLU A 49 2.61 16.59 -7.48
C GLU A 49 1.21 16.49 -8.12
N LEU A 50 0.41 17.55 -8.02
CA LEU A 50 -0.89 17.63 -8.70
C LEU A 50 -0.75 17.54 -10.22
N ILE A 51 0.17 18.30 -10.82
CA ILE A 51 0.43 18.28 -12.26
C ILE A 51 0.93 16.91 -12.71
N ASP A 52 1.79 16.25 -11.95
CA ASP A 52 2.30 14.92 -12.26
C ASP A 52 1.17 13.88 -12.25
N ARG A 53 0.23 13.96 -11.30
CA ARG A 53 -0.96 13.12 -11.26
C ARG A 53 -1.93 13.39 -12.41
N ILE A 54 -2.16 14.65 -12.79
CA ILE A 54 -2.98 15.02 -13.96
C ILE A 54 -2.37 14.39 -15.23
N ASN A 55 -1.05 14.47 -15.36
CA ASN A 55 -0.31 13.94 -16.51
C ASN A 55 -0.03 12.43 -16.40
N ARG A 56 -0.52 11.76 -15.33
CA ARG A 56 -0.31 10.33 -15.05
C ARG A 56 1.17 9.92 -15.13
N ARG A 57 2.05 10.78 -14.62
CA ARG A 57 3.46 10.46 -14.53
C ARG A 57 3.64 9.29 -13.55
N PRO A 58 4.42 8.27 -13.91
CA PRO A 58 4.71 7.16 -13.01
C PRO A 58 5.36 7.70 -11.73
N PHE A 59 4.87 7.24 -10.59
CA PHE A 59 5.46 7.52 -9.29
C PHE A 59 6.17 6.27 -8.79
N ASP A 60 7.49 6.34 -8.68
CA ASP A 60 8.30 5.24 -8.17
C ASP A 60 8.47 5.39 -6.65
N SER A 61 7.84 4.50 -5.89
CA SER A 61 7.91 4.49 -4.43
C SER A 61 7.93 3.07 -3.90
N GLU A 62 9.01 2.73 -3.20
CA GLU A 62 9.11 1.43 -2.52
C GLU A 62 7.99 1.23 -1.49
N ALA A 63 7.60 2.29 -0.77
CA ALA A 63 6.51 2.22 0.20
C ALA A 63 5.16 1.93 -0.47
N ALA A 64 4.88 2.56 -1.62
CA ALA A 64 3.67 2.29 -2.39
C ALA A 64 3.67 0.86 -2.96
N ASP A 65 4.79 0.41 -3.52
CA ASP A 65 4.94 -0.96 -4.03
C ASP A 65 4.75 -2.00 -2.91
N LYS A 66 5.30 -1.73 -1.72
CA LYS A 66 5.13 -2.59 -0.55
C LYS A 66 3.66 -2.67 -0.12
N GLY A 67 2.96 -1.54 -0.09
CA GLY A 67 1.53 -1.48 0.21
C GLY A 67 0.72 -2.28 -0.81
N THR A 68 0.93 -2.03 -2.10
CA THR A 68 0.26 -2.77 -3.19
C THR A 68 0.53 -4.27 -3.11
N ALA A 69 1.78 -4.68 -2.86
CA ALA A 69 2.13 -6.09 -2.72
C ALA A 69 1.47 -6.73 -1.50
N PHE A 70 1.34 -6.00 -0.39
CA PHE A 70 0.66 -6.47 0.82
C PHE A 70 -0.84 -6.65 0.58
N ASN A 71 -1.52 -5.63 0.03
CA ASN A 71 -2.95 -5.68 -0.27
C ASN A 71 -3.28 -6.85 -1.19
N GLU A 72 -2.53 -7.04 -2.29
CA GLU A 72 -2.73 -8.18 -3.19
C GLU A 72 -2.61 -9.54 -2.48
N VAL A 73 -1.66 -9.67 -1.53
CA VAL A 73 -1.54 -10.90 -0.73
C VAL A 73 -2.79 -11.11 0.15
N ILE A 74 -3.29 -10.05 0.79
CA ILE A 74 -4.49 -10.12 1.63
C ILE A 74 -5.72 -10.47 0.78
N ASP A 75 -5.92 -9.80 -0.36
CA ASP A 75 -7.01 -10.09 -1.30
C ASP A 75 -6.99 -11.56 -1.74
N CYS A 76 -5.81 -12.07 -2.11
CA CYS A 76 -5.64 -13.47 -2.49
C CYS A 76 -6.01 -14.45 -1.35
N MET A 77 -5.70 -14.09 -0.10
CA MET A 77 -6.05 -14.91 1.06
C MET A 77 -7.55 -14.85 1.38
N VAL A 78 -8.16 -13.65 1.28
CA VAL A 78 -9.61 -13.43 1.49
C VAL A 78 -10.44 -14.20 0.45
N GLU A 79 -10.06 -14.09 -0.82
CA GLU A 79 -10.77 -14.68 -1.96
C GLU A 79 -10.36 -16.15 -2.23
N ASN A 80 -9.35 -16.66 -1.53
CA ASN A 80 -8.75 -17.98 -1.77
C ASN A 80 -8.33 -18.20 -3.23
N ARG A 81 -7.69 -17.20 -3.82
CA ARG A 81 -7.16 -17.21 -5.19
C ARG A 81 -5.63 -17.10 -5.22
N LYS A 82 -5.06 -17.34 -6.38
CA LYS A 82 -3.65 -17.01 -6.66
C LYS A 82 -3.56 -15.62 -7.25
N SER A 83 -2.46 -14.92 -6.94
CA SER A 83 -2.18 -13.63 -7.56
C SER A 83 -1.74 -13.80 -9.01
N GLU A 84 -2.16 -12.84 -9.85
CA GLU A 84 -1.69 -12.66 -11.22
C GLU A 84 -0.65 -11.53 -11.31
N THR A 85 -0.53 -10.70 -10.28
CA THR A 85 0.28 -9.48 -10.28
C THR A 85 1.55 -9.61 -9.45
N VAL A 86 1.57 -10.46 -8.42
CA VAL A 86 2.73 -10.70 -7.57
C VAL A 86 3.14 -12.16 -7.53
N GLN A 87 4.43 -12.41 -7.36
CA GLN A 87 4.94 -13.76 -7.09
C GLN A 87 5.06 -13.94 -5.58
N VAL A 88 4.47 -15.02 -5.04
CA VAL A 88 4.44 -15.30 -3.60
C VAL A 88 5.14 -16.63 -3.32
N GLU A 89 6.15 -16.58 -2.46
CA GLU A 89 6.89 -17.74 -1.96
C GLU A 89 6.75 -17.85 -0.44
N LYS A 90 6.65 -19.08 0.07
CA LYS A 90 6.62 -19.32 1.52
C LYS A 90 8.04 -19.24 2.09
N VAL A 91 8.15 -18.52 3.21
CA VAL A 91 9.38 -18.52 4.02
C VAL A 91 9.18 -19.45 5.19
N TYR A 92 10.04 -20.44 5.29
CA TYR A 92 10.00 -21.43 6.35
C TYR A 92 10.98 -21.08 7.46
N LYS A 93 10.63 -21.47 8.68
CA LYS A 93 11.50 -21.33 9.84
C LYS A 93 12.71 -22.24 9.68
N ALA A 94 13.89 -21.68 9.88
CA ALA A 94 15.13 -22.44 10.04
C ALA A 94 15.43 -22.61 11.52
N ILE A 95 15.87 -23.79 11.91
CA ILE A 95 16.41 -24.11 13.25
C ILE A 95 17.86 -24.50 13.11
N ARG A 96 18.64 -24.27 14.15
CA ARG A 96 20.02 -24.74 14.21
C ARG A 96 20.04 -26.08 14.90
N GLU A 97 20.46 -27.11 14.17
CA GLU A 97 20.69 -28.44 14.71
C GLU A 97 22.20 -28.71 14.68
N GLY A 98 22.75 -29.16 15.80
CA GLY A 98 24.17 -29.45 15.87
C GLY A 98 24.57 -30.05 17.20
N ALA A 99 25.85 -30.39 17.33
CA ALA A 99 26.43 -30.93 18.55
C ALA A 99 27.22 -29.87 19.30
N CYS A 100 27.16 -29.95 20.65
CA CYS A 100 28.01 -29.17 21.54
C CYS A 100 29.01 -30.10 22.25
N ASP A 101 30.15 -29.55 22.66
CA ASP A 101 31.09 -30.24 23.54
C ASP A 101 30.52 -30.33 24.99
N GLU A 102 31.30 -31.00 25.87
CA GLU A 102 30.93 -31.19 27.27
C GLU A 102 30.78 -29.86 28.06
N THR A 103 31.31 -28.77 27.52
CA THR A 103 31.21 -27.42 28.11
C THR A 103 30.03 -26.60 27.55
N GLY A 104 29.26 -27.16 26.60
CA GLY A 104 28.13 -26.46 25.94
C GLY A 104 28.59 -25.56 24.79
N LYS A 105 29.88 -25.62 24.37
CA LYS A 105 30.37 -24.86 23.23
C LYS A 105 29.98 -25.58 21.94
N PRO A 106 29.39 -24.88 20.94
CA PRO A 106 29.02 -25.52 19.68
C PRO A 106 30.23 -26.03 18.92
N LEU A 107 30.21 -27.31 18.57
CA LEU A 107 31.20 -27.97 17.72
C LEU A 107 30.91 -27.71 16.25
N TYR A 108 29.65 -27.86 15.87
CA TYR A 108 29.10 -27.52 14.56
C TYR A 108 27.62 -27.33 14.68
N TYR A 109 27.04 -26.62 13.74
CA TYR A 109 25.57 -26.56 13.54
C TYR A 109 25.25 -26.40 12.07
N ASP A 110 24.15 -27.03 11.67
CA ASP A 110 23.55 -26.87 10.36
C ASP A 110 22.24 -26.11 10.50
N GLU A 111 21.92 -25.28 9.52
CA GLU A 111 20.59 -24.66 9.45
C GLU A 111 19.64 -25.62 8.72
N VAL A 112 18.71 -26.18 9.47
CA VAL A 112 17.70 -27.09 8.95
C VAL A 112 16.39 -26.36 8.78
N GLN A 113 15.85 -26.36 7.57
CA GLN A 113 14.57 -25.76 7.27
C GLN A 113 13.45 -26.66 7.78
N THR A 114 12.55 -26.07 8.58
CA THR A 114 11.36 -26.77 9.09
C THR A 114 10.20 -26.67 8.10
N ASN A 115 9.09 -27.36 8.40
CA ASN A 115 7.82 -27.21 7.67
C ASN A 115 6.97 -26.03 8.17
N GLU A 116 7.44 -25.28 9.18
CA GLU A 116 6.72 -24.16 9.75
C GLU A 116 6.88 -22.92 8.86
N VAL A 117 5.78 -22.42 8.27
CA VAL A 117 5.78 -21.17 7.50
C VAL A 117 5.72 -19.99 8.45
N ILE A 118 6.73 -19.13 8.41
CA ILE A 118 6.85 -17.92 9.25
C ILE A 118 6.57 -16.63 8.50
N GLY A 119 6.63 -16.65 7.16
CA GLY A 119 6.40 -15.46 6.34
C GLY A 119 6.09 -15.79 4.89
N LEU A 120 5.79 -14.73 4.16
CA LEU A 120 5.63 -14.74 2.70
C LEU A 120 6.66 -13.79 2.11
N ARG A 121 7.42 -14.26 1.13
CA ARG A 121 8.29 -13.44 0.29
C ARG A 121 7.51 -13.09 -0.96
N VAL A 122 7.37 -11.81 -1.24
CA VAL A 122 6.53 -11.28 -2.32
C VAL A 122 7.38 -10.45 -3.26
N THR A 123 7.37 -10.79 -4.54
CA THR A 123 8.05 -10.03 -5.59
C THR A 123 7.05 -9.22 -6.38
N TYR A 124 7.26 -7.90 -6.42
CA TYR A 124 6.46 -6.93 -7.16
C TYR A 124 7.35 -5.80 -7.69
N ASN A 125 7.18 -5.37 -8.94
CA ASN A 125 7.96 -4.31 -9.60
C ASN A 125 9.49 -4.46 -9.42
N ASN A 126 10.03 -5.68 -9.57
CA ASN A 126 11.44 -6.01 -9.34
C ASN A 126 11.94 -5.76 -7.90
N ARG A 127 11.03 -5.57 -6.94
CA ARG A 127 11.31 -5.46 -5.51
C ARG A 127 10.84 -6.70 -4.78
N VAL A 128 11.51 -7.03 -3.70
CA VAL A 128 11.19 -8.19 -2.86
C VAL A 128 10.84 -7.70 -1.46
N PHE A 129 9.66 -8.07 -1.01
CA PHE A 129 9.15 -7.77 0.33
C PHE A 129 8.95 -9.06 1.10
N THR A 130 9.09 -8.99 2.43
CA THR A 130 8.77 -10.13 3.29
C THR A 130 7.74 -9.70 4.32
N PHE A 131 6.65 -10.45 4.39
CA PHE A 131 5.56 -10.22 5.33
C PHE A 131 5.44 -11.39 6.31
N PRO A 132 5.35 -11.13 7.64
CA PRO A 132 5.09 -12.17 8.62
C PRO A 132 3.77 -12.87 8.33
N ILE A 133 3.74 -14.20 8.36
CA ILE A 133 2.51 -14.97 8.08
C ILE A 133 1.41 -14.70 9.12
N SER A 134 1.80 -14.39 10.36
CA SER A 134 0.85 -14.02 11.42
C SER A 134 0.08 -12.76 11.05
N LEU A 135 0.79 -11.72 10.57
CA LEU A 135 0.20 -10.46 10.12
C LEU A 135 -0.76 -10.69 8.95
N CYS A 136 -0.32 -11.42 7.94
CA CYS A 136 -1.18 -11.72 6.78
C CYS A 136 -2.45 -12.48 7.19
N ARG A 137 -2.35 -13.44 8.10
CA ARG A 137 -3.52 -14.18 8.60
C ARG A 137 -4.46 -13.32 9.44
N GLU A 138 -3.93 -12.41 10.23
CA GLU A 138 -4.72 -11.47 11.03
C GLU A 138 -5.57 -10.59 10.12
N PHE A 139 -4.95 -9.93 9.14
CA PHE A 139 -5.66 -9.08 8.17
C PHE A 139 -6.65 -9.87 7.33
N ALA A 140 -6.26 -11.00 6.76
CA ALA A 140 -7.17 -11.84 6.00
C ALA A 140 -8.34 -12.39 6.85
N GLY A 141 -8.09 -12.65 8.14
CA GLY A 141 -9.14 -13.02 9.11
C GLY A 141 -10.11 -11.88 9.40
N TYR A 142 -9.58 -10.66 9.53
CA TYR A 142 -10.39 -9.46 9.75
C TYR A 142 -11.28 -9.17 8.54
N PHE A 143 -10.75 -9.26 7.32
CA PHE A 143 -11.47 -9.00 6.07
C PHE A 143 -12.22 -10.21 5.51
N LYS A 144 -12.37 -11.25 6.28
CA LYS A 144 -13.08 -12.46 5.83
C LYS A 144 -14.49 -12.15 5.33
N GLY A 145 -14.74 -12.43 4.05
CA GLY A 145 -16.02 -12.18 3.39
C GLY A 145 -16.20 -10.78 2.85
N ALA A 146 -15.17 -9.92 2.90
CA ALA A 146 -15.16 -8.66 2.20
C ALA A 146 -15.20 -8.87 0.68
N LEU A 147 -15.77 -7.89 -0.03
CA LEU A 147 -15.58 -7.74 -1.47
C LEU A 147 -14.35 -6.88 -1.68
N THR A 148 -13.35 -7.42 -2.36
CA THR A 148 -12.08 -6.72 -2.60
C THR A 148 -12.12 -5.92 -3.90
N GLN A 149 -11.33 -4.85 -4.00
CA GLN A 149 -11.11 -4.05 -5.21
C GLN A 149 -12.40 -3.58 -5.90
N GLN A 150 -13.38 -3.11 -5.10
CA GLN A 150 -14.68 -2.71 -5.62
C GLN A 150 -14.62 -1.32 -6.27
N ARG A 151 -14.81 -1.28 -7.58
CA ARG A 151 -14.91 -0.02 -8.32
C ARG A 151 -16.25 0.66 -8.02
N VAL A 152 -16.18 1.91 -7.61
CA VAL A 152 -17.32 2.80 -7.43
C VAL A 152 -17.20 4.01 -8.36
N GLU A 153 -18.31 4.48 -8.90
CA GLU A 153 -18.31 5.63 -9.78
C GLU A 153 -19.63 6.38 -9.74
N ALA A 154 -19.56 7.69 -9.97
CA ALA A 154 -20.72 8.56 -10.09
C ALA A 154 -20.49 9.65 -11.15
N ILE A 155 -21.54 10.06 -11.83
CA ILE A 155 -21.50 11.18 -12.77
C ILE A 155 -22.03 12.43 -12.06
N LEU A 156 -21.20 13.47 -11.99
CA LEU A 156 -21.55 14.77 -11.49
C LEU A 156 -21.78 15.73 -12.67
N SER A 157 -22.92 16.38 -12.70
CA SER A 157 -23.20 17.47 -13.65
C SER A 157 -22.65 18.78 -13.10
N THR A 158 -21.79 19.44 -13.87
CA THR A 158 -21.15 20.71 -13.51
C THR A 158 -21.40 21.76 -14.58
N ALA A 159 -21.08 23.02 -14.29
CA ALA A 159 -21.15 24.10 -15.26
C ALA A 159 -20.22 23.90 -16.47
N TYR A 160 -19.20 23.03 -16.35
CA TYR A 160 -18.21 22.73 -17.37
C TYR A 160 -18.47 21.40 -18.09
N GLY A 161 -19.59 20.74 -17.80
CA GLY A 161 -19.97 19.44 -18.35
C GLY A 161 -20.03 18.33 -17.32
N ASN A 162 -20.24 17.10 -17.78
CA ASN A 162 -20.37 15.93 -16.92
C ASN A 162 -18.98 15.39 -16.52
N VAL A 163 -18.78 15.18 -15.24
CA VAL A 163 -17.56 14.64 -14.66
C VAL A 163 -17.84 13.26 -14.08
N LEU A 164 -17.14 12.24 -14.55
CA LEU A 164 -17.12 10.92 -13.93
C LEU A 164 -16.11 10.94 -12.77
N VAL A 165 -16.60 10.84 -11.56
CA VAL A 165 -15.79 10.60 -10.37
C VAL A 165 -15.76 9.11 -10.10
N TYR A 166 -14.58 8.52 -9.94
CA TYR A 166 -14.43 7.10 -9.66
C TYR A 166 -13.33 6.83 -8.63
N GLY A 167 -13.46 5.71 -7.95
CA GLY A 167 -12.47 5.17 -7.03
C GLY A 167 -12.54 3.65 -7.00
N VAL A 168 -11.58 3.04 -6.33
CA VAL A 168 -11.57 1.61 -6.03
C VAL A 168 -11.50 1.51 -4.51
N ILE A 169 -12.40 0.73 -3.92
CA ILE A 169 -12.42 0.43 -2.49
C ILE A 169 -11.63 -0.86 -2.33
N ASP A 170 -10.59 -0.84 -1.49
CA ASP A 170 -9.76 -2.02 -1.27
C ASP A 170 -10.60 -3.14 -0.65
N GLU A 171 -11.30 -2.91 0.47
CA GLU A 171 -12.17 -3.89 1.10
C GLU A 171 -13.53 -3.28 1.47
N LEU A 172 -14.58 -3.82 0.87
CA LEU A 172 -15.97 -3.47 1.17
C LEU A 172 -16.59 -4.56 2.05
N MET A 173 -16.90 -4.22 3.28
CA MET A 173 -17.61 -5.06 4.24
C MET A 173 -19.07 -4.61 4.40
N PRO A 174 -19.96 -5.46 4.97
CA PRO A 174 -21.40 -5.12 5.10
C PRO A 174 -21.69 -3.83 5.86
N ALA A 175 -20.81 -3.42 6.77
CA ALA A 175 -21.01 -2.27 7.65
C ALA A 175 -19.84 -1.26 7.62
N SER A 176 -18.80 -1.48 6.81
CA SER A 176 -17.62 -0.63 6.77
C SER A 176 -16.93 -0.66 5.40
N ILE A 177 -16.22 0.42 5.11
CA ILE A 177 -15.36 0.58 3.93
C ILE A 177 -13.94 0.75 4.46
N HIS A 178 -13.00 0.01 3.87
CA HIS A 178 -11.56 0.13 4.15
C HIS A 178 -10.82 0.43 2.84
N ASP A 179 -9.93 1.45 2.92
CA ASP A 179 -9.16 1.96 1.79
C ASP A 179 -7.78 2.46 2.30
#